data_9482a139bf6fc7a55429b1cc7999693f
#
_entry.id   9482a139bf6fc7a55429b1cc7999693f
#
_cell.length_a   1.000
_cell.length_b   1.000
_cell.length_c   1.000
_cell.angle_alpha   90.00
_cell.angle_beta   90.00
_cell.angle_gamma   90.00
#
_symmetry.space_group_name_H-M   'P 1'
#
loop_
_entity.id
_entity.type
_entity.pdbx_description
1 polymer ?
#
loop_
_entity_poly.entity_id
_entity_poly.type
_entity_poly.pdbx_seq_one_letter_code
_entity_poly.pdbx_strand_id
1 'polypeptide(L)'
;MFFPIGFDEVNATLQLVHKVFTGSRSLIVLDDCASSKDVKLRSDQLVKLGFSVRHDNLSVWVLTQQYKSISKPFRENIGMLVLFYTPSKSDNEIVIREYGQELGKKEVVGLIKELKGRPFSKLIFRLRHPYEISLV
;
A
#
# COMPACT_ATOMS: atom_id res chain seq x y z
N MET A 1 -15.73 10.91 7.63
CA MET A 1 -16.24 11.78 6.54
C MET A 1 -15.89 11.11 5.22
N PHE A 2 -16.85 10.89 4.35
CA PHE A 2 -16.68 10.21 3.06
C PHE A 2 -16.77 11.25 1.95
N PHE A 3 -15.78 11.31 1.08
CA PHE A 3 -15.77 12.18 -0.09
C PHE A 3 -15.73 11.30 -1.34
N PRO A 4 -16.82 11.20 -2.10
CA PRO A 4 -16.78 10.65 -3.44
C PRO A 4 -16.05 11.68 -4.33
N ILE A 5 -14.82 11.35 -4.73
CA ILE A 5 -13.99 12.26 -5.53
C ILE A 5 -13.83 11.65 -6.91
N GLY A 6 -13.99 12.49 -7.93
CA GLY A 6 -13.63 12.12 -9.29
C GLY A 6 -12.14 11.81 -9.38
N PHE A 7 -11.76 10.87 -10.26
CA PHE A 7 -10.36 10.43 -10.41
C PHE A 7 -9.38 11.56 -10.76
N ASP A 8 -9.86 12.66 -11.32
CA ASP A 8 -9.02 13.79 -11.75
C ASP A 8 -8.73 14.78 -10.60
N GLU A 9 -9.38 14.63 -9.45
CA GLU A 9 -9.27 15.57 -8.31
C GLU A 9 -8.51 14.98 -7.10
N VAL A 10 -8.01 13.75 -7.22
CA VAL A 10 -7.37 13.03 -6.10
C VAL A 10 -6.22 13.83 -5.51
N ASN A 11 -5.34 14.39 -6.35
CA ASN A 11 -4.17 15.14 -5.90
C ASN A 11 -4.54 16.41 -5.15
N ALA A 12 -5.48 17.20 -5.68
CA ALA A 12 -5.93 18.44 -5.04
C ALA A 12 -6.60 18.15 -3.69
N THR A 13 -7.39 17.08 -3.64
CA THR A 13 -8.06 16.65 -2.40
C THR A 13 -7.06 16.13 -1.38
N LEU A 14 -6.05 15.34 -1.77
CA LEU A 14 -5.00 14.88 -0.87
C LEU A 14 -4.21 16.05 -0.28
N GLN A 15 -3.91 17.09 -1.08
CA GLN A 15 -3.28 18.31 -0.57
C GLN A 15 -4.14 19.01 0.47
N LEU A 16 -5.42 19.18 0.18
CA LEU A 16 -6.35 19.84 1.09
C LEU A 16 -6.49 19.06 2.39
N VAL A 17 -6.74 17.76 2.30
CA VAL A 17 -6.88 16.86 3.45
C VAL A 17 -5.61 16.86 4.30
N HIS A 18 -4.44 16.75 3.69
CA HIS A 18 -3.17 16.84 4.38
C HIS A 18 -3.04 18.16 5.15
N LYS A 19 -3.29 19.29 4.49
CA LYS A 19 -3.20 20.62 5.11
C LYS A 19 -4.19 20.81 6.28
N VAL A 20 -5.42 20.30 6.13
CA VAL A 20 -6.46 20.46 7.15
C VAL A 20 -6.23 19.58 8.37
N PHE A 21 -5.72 18.36 8.17
CA PHE A 21 -5.59 17.35 9.24
C PHE A 21 -4.16 17.17 9.76
N THR A 22 -3.19 17.93 9.28
CA THR A 22 -1.83 17.94 9.82
C THR A 22 -1.87 18.23 11.33
N GLY A 23 -1.17 17.40 12.12
CA GLY A 23 -1.15 17.48 13.58
C GLY A 23 -2.30 16.78 14.30
N SER A 24 -3.35 16.36 13.58
CA SER A 24 -4.45 15.56 14.13
C SER A 24 -4.18 14.06 13.92
N ARG A 25 -4.58 13.22 14.89
CA ARG A 25 -4.58 11.76 14.66
C ARG A 25 -5.68 11.42 13.66
N SER A 26 -5.30 11.20 12.41
CA SER A 26 -6.23 10.97 11.32
C SER A 26 -5.83 9.77 10.46
N LEU A 27 -6.82 9.09 9.90
CA LEU A 27 -6.66 8.01 8.94
C LEU A 27 -7.25 8.44 7.60
N ILE A 28 -6.43 8.41 6.57
CA ILE A 28 -6.84 8.60 5.17
C ILE A 28 -6.95 7.20 4.55
N VAL A 29 -8.11 6.88 3.98
CA VAL A 29 -8.32 5.62 3.24
C VAL A 29 -8.57 5.97 1.79
N LEU A 30 -7.71 5.46 0.90
CA LEU A 30 -7.83 5.57 -0.55
C LEU A 30 -8.31 4.23 -1.10
N ASP A 31 -9.56 4.17 -1.49
CA ASP A 31 -10.18 2.94 -2.02
C ASP A 31 -10.32 3.03 -3.53
N ASP A 32 -9.86 1.98 -4.21
CA ASP A 32 -9.92 1.77 -5.67
C ASP A 32 -9.38 2.94 -6.54
N CYS A 33 -8.54 3.80 -5.96
CA CYS A 33 -7.92 4.92 -6.66
C CYS A 33 -6.75 4.49 -7.57
N ALA A 34 -6.33 3.23 -7.53
CA ALA A 34 -5.18 2.73 -8.29
C ALA A 34 -5.37 2.76 -9.81
N SER A 35 -6.61 2.89 -10.29
CA SER A 35 -6.95 3.05 -11.71
C SER A 35 -6.77 4.49 -12.20
N SER A 36 -6.75 5.48 -11.30
CA SER A 36 -6.57 6.88 -11.67
C SER A 36 -5.17 7.11 -12.25
N LYS A 37 -5.09 7.97 -13.26
CA LYS A 37 -3.82 8.37 -13.86
C LYS A 37 -2.89 9.00 -12.81
N ASP A 38 -3.44 9.72 -11.86
CA ASP A 38 -2.71 10.43 -10.81
C ASP A 38 -2.03 9.48 -9.82
N VAL A 39 -2.64 8.36 -9.49
CA VAL A 39 -2.05 7.34 -8.61
C VAL A 39 -1.05 6.48 -9.36
N LYS A 40 -1.29 6.21 -10.66
CA LYS A 40 -0.36 5.50 -11.55
C LYS A 40 0.86 6.33 -11.92
N LEU A 41 0.67 7.62 -12.17
CA LEU A 41 1.69 8.55 -12.63
C LEU A 41 2.39 9.22 -11.45
N ARG A 42 3.06 8.43 -10.57
CA ARG A 42 3.97 8.97 -9.55
C ARG A 42 3.41 10.26 -8.92
N SER A 43 2.14 10.22 -8.50
CA SER A 43 1.51 11.37 -7.88
C SER A 43 2.41 11.83 -6.73
N ASP A 44 3.06 12.97 -6.93
CA ASP A 44 3.95 13.56 -5.94
C ASP A 44 3.27 13.71 -4.59
N GLN A 45 1.95 13.86 -4.58
CA GLN A 45 1.19 14.05 -3.34
C GLN A 45 1.03 12.76 -2.54
N LEU A 46 0.72 11.63 -3.18
CA LEU A 46 0.65 10.34 -2.47
C LEU A 46 2.03 9.94 -1.94
N VAL A 47 3.07 10.19 -2.73
CA VAL A 47 4.46 9.94 -2.32
C VAL A 47 4.83 10.86 -1.15
N LYS A 48 4.55 12.17 -1.23
CA LYS A 48 4.76 13.13 -0.15
C LYS A 48 4.03 12.72 1.12
N LEU A 49 2.75 12.30 1.03
CA LEU A 49 2.01 11.75 2.15
C LEU A 49 2.73 10.53 2.75
N GLY A 50 3.18 9.58 1.92
CA GLY A 50 3.92 8.40 2.41
C GLY A 50 5.18 8.76 3.23
N PHE A 51 5.85 9.86 2.88
CA PHE A 51 7.00 10.37 3.63
C PHE A 51 6.62 11.16 4.88
N SER A 52 5.58 12.01 4.81
CA SER A 52 5.24 12.97 5.86
C SER A 52 4.35 12.40 6.96
N VAL A 53 3.59 11.34 6.72
CA VAL A 53 2.60 10.79 7.66
C VAL A 53 3.14 10.55 9.07
N ARG A 54 4.44 10.23 9.22
CA ARG A 54 5.06 10.00 10.53
C ARG A 54 5.18 11.27 11.36
N HIS A 55 5.42 12.40 10.70
CA HIS A 55 5.58 13.70 11.35
C HIS A 55 4.24 14.37 11.62
N ASP A 56 3.22 14.01 10.83
CA ASP A 56 1.93 14.69 10.81
C ASP A 56 0.84 13.95 11.60
N ASN A 57 1.17 12.88 12.33
CA ASN A 57 0.22 12.00 13.03
C ASN A 57 -0.87 11.42 12.13
N LEU A 58 -0.59 11.29 10.84
CA LEU A 58 -1.50 10.73 9.84
C LEU A 58 -1.19 9.26 9.60
N SER A 59 -2.21 8.49 9.27
CA SER A 59 -2.09 7.16 8.70
C SER A 59 -2.73 7.14 7.33
N VAL A 60 -2.11 6.47 6.36
CA VAL A 60 -2.65 6.32 5.01
C VAL A 60 -2.79 4.84 4.67
N TRP A 61 -3.99 4.43 4.30
CA TRP A 61 -4.27 3.11 3.76
C TRP A 61 -4.64 3.23 2.29
N VAL A 62 -4.01 2.42 1.47
CA VAL A 62 -4.32 2.32 0.04
C VAL A 62 -4.84 0.93 -0.24
N LEU A 63 -6.10 0.85 -0.67
CA LEU A 63 -6.76 -0.37 -1.11
C LEU A 63 -6.65 -0.43 -2.63
N THR A 64 -6.12 -1.52 -3.16
CA THR A 64 -5.93 -1.67 -4.61
C THR A 64 -6.04 -3.12 -5.04
N GLN A 65 -6.57 -3.34 -6.22
CA GLN A 65 -6.61 -4.65 -6.87
C GLN A 65 -5.30 -4.99 -7.58
N GLN A 66 -4.42 -4.01 -7.81
CA GLN A 66 -3.16 -4.19 -8.53
C GLN A 66 -2.01 -3.52 -7.77
N TYR A 67 -1.19 -4.32 -7.10
CA TYR A 67 -0.04 -3.80 -6.34
C TYR A 67 0.95 -3.04 -7.21
N LYS A 68 1.19 -3.51 -8.43
CA LYS A 68 2.08 -2.86 -9.42
C LYS A 68 1.66 -1.46 -9.83
N SER A 69 0.38 -1.11 -9.66
CA SER A 69 -0.13 0.23 -10.01
C SER A 69 0.34 1.30 -9.02
N ILE A 70 0.68 0.90 -7.79
CA ILE A 70 1.25 1.81 -6.80
C ILE A 70 2.69 2.15 -7.17
N SER A 71 3.03 3.43 -7.12
CA SER A 71 4.38 3.89 -7.47
C SER A 71 5.45 3.30 -6.56
N LYS A 72 6.63 2.99 -7.12
CA LYS A 72 7.74 2.42 -6.34
C LYS A 72 8.15 3.30 -5.15
N PRO A 73 8.28 4.64 -5.27
CA PRO A 73 8.61 5.50 -4.14
C PRO A 73 7.61 5.41 -2.98
N PHE A 74 6.32 5.22 -3.28
CA PHE A 74 5.33 4.99 -2.23
C PHE A 74 5.50 3.62 -1.59
N ARG A 75 5.68 2.55 -2.39
CA ARG A 75 5.89 1.18 -1.88
C ARG A 75 7.09 1.06 -0.96
N GLU A 76 8.18 1.78 -1.22
CA GLU A 76 9.38 1.83 -0.37
C GLU A 76 9.12 2.46 1.01
N ASN A 77 8.01 3.19 1.18
CA ASN A 77 7.64 3.83 2.44
C ASN A 77 6.51 3.12 3.20
N ILE A 78 6.00 2.01 2.67
CA ILE A 78 4.96 1.23 3.33
C ILE A 78 5.49 0.64 4.64
N GLY A 79 4.73 0.79 5.72
CA GLY A 79 5.04 0.17 7.01
C GLY A 79 4.40 -1.21 7.17
N MET A 80 3.33 -1.47 6.43
CA MET A 80 2.60 -2.74 6.45
C MET A 80 1.98 -3.00 5.07
N LEU A 81 2.11 -4.23 4.58
CA LEU A 81 1.39 -4.71 3.41
C LEU A 81 0.48 -5.87 3.81
N VAL A 82 -0.80 -5.78 3.47
CA VAL A 82 -1.75 -6.88 3.58
C VAL A 82 -2.04 -7.39 2.18
N LEU A 83 -1.59 -8.61 1.89
CA LEU A 83 -1.72 -9.24 0.59
C LEU A 83 -2.76 -10.36 0.65
N PHE A 84 -3.85 -10.22 -0.11
CA PHE A 84 -4.76 -11.30 -0.41
C PHE A 84 -4.27 -12.08 -1.64
N TYR A 85 -4.81 -13.29 -1.84
CA TYR A 85 -4.47 -14.06 -3.02
C TYR A 85 -4.78 -13.26 -4.29
N THR A 86 -3.79 -13.19 -5.16
CA THR A 86 -3.94 -12.65 -6.52
C THR A 86 -3.35 -13.62 -7.54
N PRO A 87 -4.04 -13.88 -8.67
CA PRO A 87 -3.49 -14.65 -9.77
C PRO A 87 -2.44 -13.86 -10.56
N SER A 88 -2.28 -12.57 -10.30
CA SER A 88 -1.34 -11.68 -10.99
C SER A 88 0.10 -12.09 -10.72
N LYS A 89 0.73 -12.71 -11.71
CA LYS A 89 2.14 -13.10 -11.65
C LYS A 89 3.06 -11.87 -11.43
N SER A 90 2.76 -10.76 -12.11
CA SER A 90 3.55 -9.53 -12.00
C SER A 90 3.49 -8.91 -10.61
N ASP A 91 2.34 -8.93 -9.93
CA ASP A 91 2.22 -8.41 -8.57
C ASP A 91 2.98 -9.29 -7.57
N ASN A 92 2.84 -10.62 -7.70
CA ASN A 92 3.58 -11.57 -6.88
C ASN A 92 5.11 -11.43 -7.06
N GLU A 93 5.59 -11.28 -8.29
CA GLU A 93 7.02 -11.07 -8.58
C GLU A 93 7.56 -9.77 -7.95
N ILE A 94 6.77 -8.69 -7.94
CA ILE A 94 7.15 -7.43 -7.29
C ILE A 94 7.26 -7.64 -5.78
N VAL A 95 6.27 -8.25 -5.15
CA VAL A 95 6.29 -8.52 -3.70
C VAL A 95 7.48 -9.40 -3.31
N ILE A 96 7.73 -10.49 -4.05
CA ILE A 96 8.87 -11.38 -3.80
C ILE A 96 10.20 -10.64 -3.96
N ARG A 97 10.32 -9.77 -4.96
CA ARG A 97 11.54 -9.00 -5.21
C ARG A 97 11.78 -7.95 -4.14
N GLU A 98 10.73 -7.23 -3.74
CA GLU A 98 10.86 -6.09 -2.82
C GLU A 98 11.04 -6.55 -1.36
N TYR A 99 10.41 -7.65 -0.95
CA TYR A 99 10.43 -8.08 0.46
C TYR A 99 11.11 -9.42 0.71
N GLY A 100 11.42 -10.17 -0.34
CA GLY A 100 12.05 -11.48 -0.20
C GLY A 100 13.51 -11.44 0.25
N GLN A 101 14.19 -10.30 0.16
CA GLN A 101 15.58 -10.17 0.67
C GLN A 101 15.59 -10.16 2.19
N GLU A 102 14.69 -9.43 2.82
CA GLU A 102 14.63 -9.26 4.27
C GLU A 102 13.97 -10.45 4.99
N LEU A 103 12.96 -11.04 4.34
CA LEU A 103 12.10 -12.07 4.93
C LEU A 103 12.43 -13.50 4.47
N GLY A 104 13.39 -13.66 3.54
CA GLY A 104 13.70 -14.95 2.92
C GLY A 104 12.84 -15.23 1.68
N LYS A 105 13.48 -15.19 0.49
CA LYS A 105 12.78 -15.35 -0.79
C LYS A 105 11.99 -16.66 -0.92
N LYS A 106 12.58 -17.77 -0.43
CA LYS A 106 11.93 -19.08 -0.48
C LYS A 106 10.69 -19.14 0.40
N GLU A 107 10.76 -18.52 1.57
CA GLU A 107 9.66 -18.44 2.52
C GLU A 107 8.49 -17.62 1.95
N VAL A 108 8.76 -16.42 1.44
CA VAL A 108 7.74 -15.59 0.81
C VAL A 108 7.05 -16.31 -0.35
N VAL A 109 7.81 -16.99 -1.22
CA VAL A 109 7.26 -17.79 -2.33
C VAL A 109 6.38 -18.93 -1.81
N GLY A 110 6.82 -19.62 -0.75
CA GLY A 110 6.06 -20.69 -0.10
C GLY A 110 4.72 -20.20 0.42
N LEU A 111 4.74 -19.12 1.17
CA LEU A 111 3.53 -18.52 1.75
C LEU A 111 2.54 -17.99 0.70
N ILE A 112 3.03 -17.38 -0.39
CA ILE A 112 2.15 -16.96 -1.51
C ILE A 112 1.48 -18.18 -2.18
N LYS A 113 2.20 -19.31 -2.32
CA LYS A 113 1.61 -20.54 -2.84
C LYS A 113 0.56 -21.12 -1.89
N GLU A 114 0.83 -21.09 -0.60
CA GLU A 114 -0.10 -21.56 0.43
C GLU A 114 -1.38 -20.71 0.46
N LEU A 115 -1.25 -19.39 0.31
CA LEU A 115 -2.36 -18.45 0.24
C LEU A 115 -3.38 -18.82 -0.85
N LYS A 116 -2.91 -19.39 -1.99
CA LYS A 116 -3.78 -19.87 -3.08
C LYS A 116 -4.78 -20.93 -2.64
N GLY A 117 -4.39 -21.80 -1.72
CA GLY A 117 -5.22 -22.90 -1.21
C GLY A 117 -6.12 -22.51 -0.04
N ARG A 118 -6.06 -21.29 0.44
CA ARG A 118 -6.77 -20.82 1.64
C ARG A 118 -7.68 -19.62 1.32
N PRO A 119 -8.97 -19.87 1.02
CA PRO A 119 -9.94 -18.79 0.79
C PRO A 119 -10.00 -17.84 1.97
N PHE A 120 -10.13 -16.53 1.71
CA PHE A 120 -10.22 -15.45 2.70
C PHE A 120 -8.99 -15.23 3.59
N SER A 121 -7.94 -16.03 3.43
CA SER A 121 -6.67 -15.81 4.13
C SER A 121 -5.87 -14.66 3.49
N LYS A 122 -4.97 -14.10 4.26
CA LYS A 122 -4.10 -13.00 3.85
C LYS A 122 -2.70 -13.17 4.42
N LEU A 123 -1.71 -12.63 3.72
CA LEU A 123 -0.37 -12.44 4.24
C LEU A 123 -0.24 -11.02 4.76
N ILE A 124 0.27 -10.87 5.97
CA ILE A 124 0.58 -9.58 6.58
C ILE A 124 2.08 -9.45 6.66
N PHE A 125 2.64 -8.52 5.91
CA PHE A 125 4.05 -8.15 5.96
C PHE A 125 4.19 -6.92 6.87
N ARG A 126 4.91 -7.06 7.96
CA ARG A 126 5.39 -5.94 8.76
C ARG A 126 6.75 -5.52 8.22
N LEU A 127 6.80 -4.33 7.63
CA LEU A 127 7.94 -3.82 6.87
C LEU A 127 8.75 -2.79 7.66
N ARG A 128 8.60 -2.81 8.99
CA ARG A 128 9.43 -2.07 9.95
C ARG A 128 10.07 -3.05 10.90
N HIS A 129 11.28 -2.76 11.31
CA HIS A 129 12.04 -3.65 12.19
C HIS A 129 11.31 -3.89 13.53
N PRO A 130 11.21 -5.14 14.02
CA PRO A 130 11.62 -6.37 13.32
C PRO A 130 10.68 -6.71 12.16
N TYR A 131 11.28 -7.11 11.02
CA TYR A 131 10.51 -7.58 9.86
C TYR A 131 9.82 -8.90 10.19
N GLU A 132 8.57 -9.02 9.80
CA GLU A 132 7.75 -10.19 10.08
C GLU A 132 6.78 -10.46 8.94
N ILE A 133 6.50 -11.72 8.66
CA ILE A 133 5.44 -12.15 7.77
C ILE A 133 4.54 -13.15 8.48
N SER A 134 3.25 -12.97 8.39
CA SER A 134 2.25 -13.83 9.02
C SER A 134 1.17 -14.22 8.02
N LEU A 135 0.79 -15.50 7.99
CA LEU A 135 -0.39 -16.00 7.29
C LEU A 135 -1.55 -16.05 8.27
N VAL A 136 -2.65 -15.36 7.93
CA VAL A 136 -3.85 -15.24 8.79
C VAL A 136 -5.09 -15.58 7.99
#